data_0fedff54ed014dca03b1093c821f947f
#
_entry.id   0fedff54ed014dca03b1093c821f947f
#
_cell.length_a   1.000
_cell.length_b   1.000
_cell.length_c   1.000
_cell.angle_alpha   90.00
_cell.angle_beta   90.00
_cell.angle_gamma   90.00
#
_symmetry.space_group_name_H-M   'P 1'
#
loop_
_entity.id
_entity.type
_entity.pdbx_description
1 polymer ?
#
loop_
_entity_poly.entity_id
_entity_poly.type
_entity_poly.pdbx_seq_one_letter_code
_entity_poly.pdbx_strand_id
1 'polypeptide(L)'
;MKTRFILIQTSHAGNVGAAARAMKTMGFDDLVLVAPRWANVLRREETIQRASGALDVLANARIVDTLDEALDGISHLCATAMTPRDFGPPTREPRAHFEMLLKSEHQAQENQALEANSAIETPAGDAGGKAGVAFLFGSERFGMANEDVYRCHVALSIPTDPQFGSLNLGAAVQVIAYEWRQALGGFGSPGSAGAGAAPAR
;
A
#
# COMPACT_ATOMS: atom_id res chain seq x y z
N MET A 1 8.63 -1.10 -8.29
CA MET A 1 7.32 -0.40 -8.22
C MET A 1 7.23 0.35 -6.90
N LYS A 2 6.89 1.65 -6.92
CA LYS A 2 6.68 2.46 -5.71
C LYS A 2 5.40 1.97 -5.01
N THR A 3 5.45 1.76 -3.70
CA THR A 3 4.29 1.30 -2.92
C THR A 3 4.04 2.27 -1.78
N ARG A 4 2.83 2.82 -1.70
CA ARG A 4 2.44 3.82 -0.69
C ARG A 4 1.20 3.36 0.07
N PHE A 5 1.22 3.57 1.37
CA PHE A 5 0.06 3.38 2.24
C PHE A 5 -0.46 4.75 2.68
N ILE A 6 -1.75 5.00 2.47
CA ILE A 6 -2.40 6.29 2.75
C ILE A 6 -3.50 6.07 3.78
N LEU A 7 -3.37 6.70 4.95
CA LEU A 7 -4.41 6.70 5.97
C LEU A 7 -5.17 8.03 5.91
N ILE A 8 -6.48 7.97 5.63
CA ILE A 8 -7.32 9.15 5.47
C ILE A 8 -8.10 9.41 6.74
N GLN A 9 -7.97 10.62 7.32
CA GLN A 9 -8.70 11.09 8.50
C GLN A 9 -8.65 10.12 9.67
N THR A 10 -7.49 9.48 9.90
CA THR A 10 -7.32 8.55 11.02
C THR A 10 -7.61 9.25 12.34
N SER A 11 -8.41 8.61 13.20
CA SER A 11 -8.92 9.17 14.44
C SER A 11 -8.21 8.64 15.70
N HIS A 12 -7.42 7.58 15.60
CA HIS A 12 -6.72 6.93 16.70
C HIS A 12 -5.23 6.87 16.45
N ALA A 13 -4.47 7.50 17.33
CA ALA A 13 -3.01 7.56 17.22
C ALA A 13 -2.34 6.17 17.22
N GLY A 14 -2.83 5.25 18.04
CA GLY A 14 -2.32 3.89 18.09
C GLY A 14 -2.45 3.11 16.78
N ASN A 15 -3.46 3.41 15.96
CA ASN A 15 -3.63 2.78 14.66
C ASN A 15 -2.56 3.22 13.66
N VAL A 16 -2.09 4.47 13.75
CA VAL A 16 -0.96 4.93 12.92
C VAL A 16 0.32 4.15 13.26
N GLY A 17 0.61 3.96 14.55
CA GLY A 17 1.74 3.14 14.98
C GLY A 17 1.61 1.68 14.54
N ALA A 18 0.43 1.09 14.71
CA ALA A 18 0.15 -0.28 14.29
C ALA A 18 0.29 -0.45 12.77
N ALA A 19 -0.16 0.53 11.98
CA ALA A 19 0.01 0.52 10.53
C ALA A 19 1.49 0.61 10.13
N ALA A 20 2.27 1.50 10.74
CA ALA A 20 3.70 1.60 10.50
C ALA A 20 4.43 0.28 10.78
N ARG A 21 4.08 -0.39 11.89
CA ARG A 21 4.62 -1.72 12.23
C ARG A 21 4.23 -2.77 11.20
N ALA A 22 2.97 -2.80 10.80
CA ALA A 22 2.46 -3.73 9.78
C ALA A 22 3.20 -3.57 8.44
N MET A 23 3.39 -2.33 7.99
CA MET A 23 4.14 -2.02 6.78
C MET A 23 5.59 -2.48 6.87
N LYS A 24 6.27 -2.15 7.95
CA LYS A 24 7.68 -2.51 8.15
C LYS A 24 7.92 -4.01 8.15
N THR A 25 7.04 -4.80 8.76
CA THR A 25 7.13 -6.28 8.76
C THR A 25 7.07 -6.87 7.34
N MET A 26 6.47 -6.13 6.40
CA MET A 26 6.37 -6.52 4.99
C MET A 26 7.35 -5.75 4.08
N GLY A 27 8.28 -4.97 4.68
CA GLY A 27 9.34 -4.25 3.95
C GLY A 27 8.84 -3.04 3.18
N PHE A 28 7.81 -2.35 3.70
CA PHE A 28 7.28 -1.09 3.17
C PHE A 28 7.49 0.05 4.16
N ASP A 29 7.74 1.27 3.66
CA ASP A 29 8.10 2.43 4.47
C ASP A 29 7.44 3.76 4.02
N ASP A 30 6.79 3.81 2.85
CA ASP A 30 6.14 5.03 2.34
C ASP A 30 4.72 5.16 2.93
N LEU A 31 4.62 5.84 4.09
CA LEU A 31 3.38 6.13 4.80
C LEU A 31 3.00 7.59 4.64
N VAL A 32 1.76 7.85 4.22
CA VAL A 32 1.19 9.20 4.14
C VAL A 32 -0.11 9.26 4.93
N LEU A 33 -0.27 10.33 5.71
CA LEU A 33 -1.48 10.62 6.47
C LEU A 33 -2.18 11.82 5.85
N VAL A 34 -3.42 11.66 5.43
CA VAL A 34 -4.26 12.73 4.88
C VAL A 34 -5.19 13.24 5.98
N ALA A 35 -5.06 14.53 6.32
CA ALA A 35 -5.88 15.22 7.32
C ALA A 35 -6.13 14.39 8.60
N PRO A 36 -5.11 13.87 9.28
CA PRO A 36 -5.32 13.10 10.50
C PRO A 36 -5.93 13.99 11.59
N ARG A 37 -6.72 13.39 12.49
CA ARG A 37 -7.36 14.11 13.59
C ARG A 37 -6.38 14.97 14.43
N TRP A 38 -5.14 14.49 14.57
CA TRP A 38 -4.11 15.13 15.39
C TRP A 38 -2.93 15.54 14.51
N ALA A 39 -2.66 16.84 14.43
CA ALA A 39 -1.50 17.36 13.68
C ALA A 39 -0.16 16.78 14.16
N ASN A 40 -0.06 16.40 15.44
CA ASN A 40 1.13 15.81 16.05
C ASN A 40 1.05 14.28 16.17
N VAL A 41 0.19 13.62 15.40
CA VAL A 41 -0.11 12.18 15.54
C VAL A 41 1.16 11.30 15.51
N LEU A 42 2.14 11.63 14.69
CA LEU A 42 3.40 10.88 14.56
C LEU A 42 4.27 10.93 15.81
N ARG A 43 4.07 11.91 16.70
CA ARG A 43 4.84 12.12 17.94
C ARG A 43 4.08 11.73 19.20
N ARG A 44 2.83 11.26 19.06
CA ARG A 44 2.04 10.85 20.22
C ARG A 44 2.62 9.55 20.80
N GLU A 45 2.64 9.46 22.13
CA GLU A 45 3.17 8.31 22.84
C GLU A 45 2.52 6.99 22.38
N GLU A 46 1.21 6.99 22.21
CA GLU A 46 0.46 5.83 21.74
C GLU A 46 0.90 5.37 20.33
N THR A 47 1.17 6.31 19.43
CA THR A 47 1.71 6.01 18.09
C THR A 47 3.08 5.33 18.21
N ILE A 48 3.96 5.90 19.00
CA ILE A 48 5.33 5.41 19.20
C ILE A 48 5.31 4.01 19.82
N GLN A 49 4.51 3.81 20.87
CA GLN A 49 4.40 2.51 21.55
C GLN A 49 3.89 1.43 20.61
N ARG A 50 2.85 1.72 19.81
CA ARG A 50 2.27 0.75 18.87
C ARG A 50 3.16 0.48 17.66
N ALA A 51 3.96 1.44 17.25
CA ALA A 51 4.94 1.27 16.17
C ALA A 51 6.08 0.32 16.56
N SER A 52 6.40 0.21 17.89
CA SER A 52 7.50 -0.62 18.37
C SER A 52 8.81 -0.30 17.62
N GLY A 53 9.40 -1.27 16.91
CA GLY A 53 10.63 -1.08 16.12
C GLY A 53 10.45 -0.37 14.76
N ALA A 54 9.26 0.15 14.43
CA ALA A 54 8.97 0.80 13.15
C ALA A 54 9.04 2.34 13.22
N LEU A 55 9.93 2.89 14.07
CA LEU A 55 10.08 4.33 14.26
C LEU A 55 10.63 5.03 13.02
N ASP A 56 11.40 4.37 12.20
CA ASP A 56 11.91 4.85 10.92
C ASP A 56 10.77 5.10 9.91
N VAL A 57 9.74 4.24 9.89
CA VAL A 57 8.53 4.45 9.07
C VAL A 57 7.81 5.71 9.53
N LEU A 58 7.67 5.93 10.85
CA LEU A 58 7.07 7.14 11.41
C LEU A 58 7.90 8.39 11.11
N ALA A 59 9.25 8.28 11.17
CA ALA A 59 10.14 9.40 10.91
C ALA A 59 10.08 9.86 9.43
N ASN A 60 9.84 8.94 8.50
CA ASN A 60 9.72 9.21 7.08
C ASN A 60 8.27 9.52 6.65
N ALA A 61 7.28 9.30 7.53
CA ALA A 61 5.89 9.54 7.21
C ALA A 61 5.59 11.02 6.96
N ARG A 62 4.72 11.28 5.99
CA ARG A 62 4.27 12.63 5.65
C ARG A 62 2.84 12.84 6.10
N ILE A 63 2.54 14.07 6.55
CA ILE A 63 1.18 14.53 6.79
C ILE A 63 0.87 15.57 5.71
N VAL A 64 -0.28 15.41 5.06
CA VAL A 64 -0.79 16.30 4.01
C VAL A 64 -2.25 16.63 4.28
N ASP A 65 -2.74 17.71 3.71
CA ASP A 65 -4.11 18.17 3.93
C ASP A 65 -5.11 17.49 2.99
N THR A 66 -4.68 17.14 1.78
CA THR A 66 -5.54 16.61 0.74
C THR A 66 -5.02 15.27 0.19
N LEU A 67 -5.95 14.48 -0.38
CA LEU A 67 -5.57 13.24 -1.06
C LEU A 67 -4.67 13.52 -2.28
N ASP A 68 -4.91 14.62 -3.01
CA ASP A 68 -4.10 14.97 -4.19
C ASP A 68 -2.62 15.12 -3.84
N GLU A 69 -2.30 15.74 -2.73
CA GLU A 69 -0.92 15.90 -2.24
C GLU A 69 -0.27 14.54 -1.88
N ALA A 70 -1.10 13.53 -1.58
CA ALA A 70 -0.62 12.19 -1.28
C ALA A 70 -0.33 11.34 -2.52
N LEU A 71 -0.74 11.76 -3.72
CA LEU A 71 -0.73 10.92 -4.93
C LEU A 71 0.49 11.10 -5.83
N ASP A 72 1.45 11.94 -5.47
CA ASP A 72 2.66 12.16 -6.27
C ASP A 72 3.42 10.86 -6.58
N GLY A 73 3.62 10.58 -7.87
CA GLY A 73 4.27 9.37 -8.37
C GLY A 73 3.47 8.08 -8.19
N ILE A 74 2.14 8.19 -8.04
CA ILE A 74 1.21 7.06 -7.95
C ILE A 74 0.34 7.03 -9.21
N SER A 75 0.26 5.87 -9.84
CA SER A 75 -0.53 5.63 -11.05
C SER A 75 -1.71 4.67 -10.82
N HIS A 76 -1.70 3.89 -9.74
CA HIS A 76 -2.76 2.93 -9.43
C HIS A 76 -3.23 3.07 -7.98
N LEU A 77 -4.53 3.31 -7.81
CA LEU A 77 -5.16 3.55 -6.52
C LEU A 77 -6.08 2.38 -6.15
N CYS A 78 -5.86 1.83 -4.96
CA CYS A 78 -6.67 0.78 -4.39
C CYS A 78 -7.34 1.28 -3.11
N ALA A 79 -8.67 1.42 -3.09
CA ALA A 79 -9.41 1.66 -1.86
C ALA A 79 -9.52 0.36 -1.07
N THR A 80 -9.40 0.43 0.25
CA THR A 80 -9.76 -0.70 1.13
C THR A 80 -11.16 -0.46 1.66
N ALA A 81 -12.11 -1.27 1.24
CA ALA A 81 -13.52 -1.08 1.57
C ALA A 81 -14.21 -2.42 1.85
N MET A 82 -15.00 -2.50 2.92
CA MET A 82 -15.77 -3.69 3.26
C MET A 82 -17.02 -3.85 2.40
N THR A 83 -17.63 -2.75 1.98
CA THR A 83 -18.91 -2.75 1.27
C THR A 83 -18.75 -2.21 -0.13
N PRO A 84 -19.20 -2.94 -1.16
CA PRO A 84 -19.31 -2.41 -2.51
C PRO A 84 -20.15 -1.12 -2.53
N ARG A 85 -19.81 -0.20 -3.41
CA ARG A 85 -20.56 1.04 -3.61
C ARG A 85 -21.19 1.06 -4.98
N ASP A 86 -22.46 1.48 -5.03
CA ASP A 86 -23.13 1.73 -6.30
C ASP A 86 -22.34 2.77 -7.11
N PHE A 87 -22.12 2.48 -8.38
CA PHE A 87 -21.33 3.32 -9.29
C PHE A 87 -19.84 3.52 -8.90
N GLY A 88 -19.33 2.75 -7.94
CA GLY A 88 -17.93 2.77 -7.52
C GLY A 88 -17.03 1.91 -8.42
N PRO A 89 -15.72 1.87 -8.13
CA PRO A 89 -14.79 0.99 -8.82
C PRO A 89 -15.15 -0.49 -8.56
N PRO A 90 -14.70 -1.41 -9.42
CA PRO A 90 -14.95 -2.84 -9.22
C PRO A 90 -14.40 -3.30 -7.86
N THR A 91 -15.18 -4.12 -7.17
CA THR A 91 -14.76 -4.74 -5.90
C THR A 91 -14.04 -6.06 -6.20
N ARG A 92 -12.86 -6.24 -5.61
CA ARG A 92 -12.02 -7.43 -5.81
C ARG A 92 -11.36 -7.86 -4.51
N GLU A 93 -11.04 -9.14 -4.40
CA GLU A 93 -10.18 -9.64 -3.34
C GLU A 93 -8.72 -9.21 -3.59
N PRO A 94 -7.95 -8.87 -2.53
CA PRO A 94 -6.59 -8.36 -2.67
C PRO A 94 -5.69 -9.27 -3.51
N ARG A 95 -5.63 -10.56 -3.21
CA ARG A 95 -4.77 -11.54 -3.90
C ARG A 95 -5.05 -11.58 -5.40
N ALA A 96 -6.31 -11.79 -5.77
CA ALA A 96 -6.71 -11.89 -7.17
C ALA A 96 -6.42 -10.59 -7.94
N HIS A 97 -6.66 -9.43 -7.29
CA HIS A 97 -6.37 -8.14 -7.92
C HIS A 97 -4.88 -7.93 -8.13
N PHE A 98 -4.04 -8.24 -7.15
CA PHE A 98 -2.60 -8.02 -7.23
C PHE A 98 -1.93 -8.91 -8.28
N GLU A 99 -2.35 -10.17 -8.38
CA GLU A 99 -1.88 -11.07 -9.44
C GLU A 99 -2.22 -10.53 -10.83
N MET A 100 -3.44 -10.03 -11.01
CA MET A 100 -3.87 -9.44 -12.27
C MET A 100 -3.08 -8.16 -12.60
N LEU A 101 -2.90 -7.27 -11.61
CA LEU A 101 -2.18 -6.01 -11.78
C LEU A 101 -0.74 -6.26 -12.23
N LEU A 102 -0.03 -7.17 -11.58
CA LEU A 102 1.37 -7.46 -11.90
C LEU A 102 1.51 -8.16 -13.27
N LYS A 103 0.57 -9.02 -13.64
CA LYS A 103 0.56 -9.61 -15.00
C LYS A 103 0.39 -8.55 -16.08
N SER A 104 -0.51 -7.58 -15.87
CA SER A 104 -0.72 -6.49 -16.83
C SER A 104 0.49 -5.57 -16.94
N GLU A 105 1.18 -5.30 -15.83
CA GLU A 105 2.43 -4.51 -15.82
C GLU A 105 3.57 -5.21 -16.57
N HIS A 106 3.77 -6.51 -16.36
CA HIS A 106 4.77 -7.29 -17.10
C HIS A 106 4.50 -7.27 -18.60
N GLN A 107 3.24 -7.47 -19.00
CA GLN A 107 2.84 -7.47 -20.41
C GLN A 107 3.06 -6.10 -21.08
N ALA A 108 2.78 -5.01 -20.35
CA ALA A 108 3.05 -3.66 -20.84
C ALA A 108 4.56 -3.41 -21.02
N GLN A 109 5.39 -3.88 -20.12
CA GLN A 109 6.87 -3.77 -20.21
C GLN A 109 7.44 -4.59 -21.37
N GLU A 110 6.94 -5.81 -21.59
CA GLU A 110 7.35 -6.65 -22.71
C GLU A 110 6.99 -6.02 -24.06
N ASN A 111 5.78 -5.46 -24.18
CA ASN A 111 5.34 -4.77 -25.40
C ASN A 111 6.20 -3.53 -25.68
N GLN A 112 6.51 -2.71 -24.65
CA GLN A 112 7.40 -1.56 -24.79
C GLN A 112 8.82 -1.96 -25.20
N ALA A 113 9.35 -3.06 -24.67
CA ALA A 113 10.66 -3.57 -25.05
C ALA A 113 10.70 -4.07 -26.51
N LEU A 114 9.62 -4.68 -27.00
CA LEU A 114 9.47 -5.11 -28.40
C LEU A 114 9.38 -3.92 -29.35
N GLU A 115 8.63 -2.88 -28.98
CA GLU A 115 8.49 -1.64 -29.77
C GLU A 115 9.82 -0.88 -29.81
N ALA A 116 10.55 -0.78 -28.69
CA ALA A 116 11.85 -0.14 -28.63
C ALA A 116 12.91 -0.85 -29.49
N ASN A 117 12.83 -2.17 -29.61
CA ASN A 117 13.70 -2.96 -30.50
C ASN A 117 13.34 -2.85 -31.97
N SER A 118 12.14 -2.41 -32.32
CA SER A 118 11.68 -2.25 -33.69
C SER A 118 11.76 -0.81 -34.22
N ALA A 119 11.95 0.17 -33.35
CA ALA A 119 12.04 1.59 -33.70
C ALA A 119 13.49 2.01 -33.96
N ILE A 120 13.79 2.33 -35.20
CA ILE A 120 14.98 3.11 -35.60
C ILE A 120 14.78 4.52 -35.03
N GLU A 121 15.65 4.86 -34.06
CA GLU A 121 15.95 6.19 -33.50
C GLU A 121 14.90 7.30 -33.70
N THR A 122 14.00 7.44 -32.73
CA THR A 122 13.40 8.74 -32.40
C THR A 122 13.74 9.04 -30.92
N PRO A 123 14.13 10.30 -30.58
CA PRO A 123 14.53 10.60 -29.21
C PRO A 123 13.36 10.40 -28.26
N ALA A 124 13.56 9.54 -27.27
CA ALA A 124 12.59 9.22 -26.24
C ALA A 124 12.21 10.46 -25.44
N GLY A 125 10.98 10.90 -25.60
CA GLY A 125 10.33 11.72 -24.59
C GLY A 125 10.15 10.89 -23.31
N ASP A 126 10.38 11.52 -22.17
CA ASP A 126 10.31 10.95 -20.81
C ASP A 126 8.90 10.38 -20.51
N ALA A 127 8.67 9.13 -20.91
CA ALA A 127 7.40 8.39 -20.71
C ALA A 127 7.60 7.12 -19.87
N GLY A 128 8.66 7.04 -19.08
CA GLY A 128 9.03 5.88 -18.25
C GLY A 128 8.85 6.11 -16.74
N GLY A 129 7.81 6.82 -16.28
CA GLY A 129 7.49 6.91 -14.88
C GLY A 129 7.18 5.51 -14.31
N LYS A 130 8.05 4.98 -13.42
CA LYS A 130 7.80 3.71 -12.73
C LYS A 130 6.41 3.76 -12.09
N ALA A 131 5.52 2.84 -12.49
CA ALA A 131 4.18 2.74 -11.94
C ALA A 131 4.23 2.64 -10.40
N GLY A 132 3.47 3.52 -9.74
CA GLY A 132 3.31 3.53 -8.29
C GLY A 132 1.91 3.04 -7.90
N VAL A 133 1.83 2.23 -6.86
CA VAL A 133 0.57 1.73 -6.29
C VAL A 133 0.35 2.37 -4.92
N ALA A 134 -0.85 2.86 -4.67
CA ALA A 134 -1.25 3.32 -3.34
C ALA A 134 -2.45 2.53 -2.81
N PHE A 135 -2.38 2.18 -1.54
CA PHE A 135 -3.45 1.56 -0.77
C PHE A 135 -4.04 2.59 0.18
N LEU A 136 -5.33 2.88 0.01
CA LEU A 136 -6.07 3.88 0.75
C LEU A 136 -6.91 3.23 1.84
N PHE A 137 -6.81 3.74 3.05
CA PHE A 137 -7.58 3.30 4.22
C PHE A 137 -8.33 4.49 4.81
N GLY A 138 -9.63 4.34 4.96
CA GLY A 138 -10.47 5.38 5.54
C GLY A 138 -10.40 5.45 7.06
N SER A 139 -11.11 6.42 7.63
CA SER A 139 -11.17 6.58 9.08
C SER A 139 -11.84 5.39 9.76
N GLU A 140 -11.45 5.12 11.00
CA GLU A 140 -11.95 3.99 11.79
C GLU A 140 -13.44 4.10 12.12
N ARG A 141 -13.97 5.32 12.18
CA ARG A 141 -15.37 5.58 12.54
C ARG A 141 -16.31 5.65 11.34
N PHE A 142 -15.85 6.24 10.24
CA PHE A 142 -16.70 6.60 9.11
C PHE A 142 -16.30 5.89 7.81
N GLY A 143 -15.19 5.15 7.84
CA GLY A 143 -14.62 4.57 6.62
C GLY A 143 -14.06 5.64 5.68
N MET A 144 -14.06 5.34 4.40
CA MET A 144 -13.60 6.23 3.34
C MET A 144 -14.79 6.95 2.70
N ALA A 145 -14.64 8.25 2.43
CA ALA A 145 -15.64 9.02 1.71
C ALA A 145 -15.86 8.45 0.29
N ASN A 146 -17.09 8.55 -0.22
CA ASN A 146 -17.41 8.04 -1.56
C ASN A 146 -16.56 8.71 -2.65
N GLU A 147 -16.31 10.01 -2.54
CA GLU A 147 -15.47 10.76 -3.47
C GLU A 147 -14.05 10.20 -3.58
N ASP A 148 -13.45 9.78 -2.46
CA ASP A 148 -12.13 9.16 -2.46
C ASP A 148 -12.16 7.76 -3.08
N VAL A 149 -13.20 6.97 -2.78
CA VAL A 149 -13.36 5.62 -3.36
C VAL A 149 -13.60 5.70 -4.87
N TYR A 150 -14.38 6.66 -5.34
CA TYR A 150 -14.68 6.81 -6.78
C TYR A 150 -13.45 7.22 -7.61
N ARG A 151 -12.42 7.75 -6.98
CA ARG A 151 -11.12 8.04 -7.62
C ARG A 151 -10.24 6.80 -7.77
N CYS A 152 -10.55 5.72 -7.07
CA CYS A 152 -9.75 4.50 -7.08
C CYS A 152 -10.06 3.63 -8.30
N HIS A 153 -9.08 2.85 -8.72
CA HIS A 153 -9.19 1.89 -9.82
C HIS A 153 -9.89 0.60 -9.37
N VAL A 154 -9.83 0.31 -8.07
CA VAL A 154 -10.40 -0.89 -7.46
C VAL A 154 -10.78 -0.60 -6.01
N ALA A 155 -11.81 -1.27 -5.51
CA ALA A 155 -12.12 -1.41 -4.10
C ALA A 155 -11.71 -2.81 -3.65
N LEU A 156 -10.72 -2.89 -2.76
CA LEU A 156 -10.24 -4.16 -2.20
C LEU A 156 -11.14 -4.56 -1.03
N SER A 157 -11.78 -5.71 -1.14
CA SER A 157 -12.56 -6.32 -0.08
C SER A 157 -11.79 -7.52 0.48
N ILE A 158 -11.34 -7.41 1.73
CA ILE A 158 -10.66 -8.51 2.43
C ILE A 158 -11.73 -9.51 2.85
N PRO A 159 -11.66 -10.80 2.43
CA PRO A 159 -12.58 -11.80 2.89
C PRO A 159 -12.49 -12.00 4.41
N THR A 160 -13.59 -11.83 5.10
CA THR A 160 -13.71 -11.97 6.55
C THR A 160 -15.00 -12.71 6.90
N ASP A 161 -15.16 -13.07 8.18
CA ASP A 161 -16.40 -13.67 8.67
C ASP A 161 -17.60 -12.76 8.37
N PRO A 162 -18.66 -13.26 7.71
CA PRO A 162 -19.83 -12.47 7.38
C PRO A 162 -20.55 -11.87 8.60
N GLN A 163 -20.40 -12.47 9.77
CA GLN A 163 -21.02 -12.00 11.00
C GLN A 163 -20.12 -11.05 11.80
N PHE A 164 -18.80 -11.08 11.57
CA PHE A 164 -17.83 -10.25 12.29
C PHE A 164 -16.65 -9.85 11.36
N GLY A 165 -16.94 -9.04 10.35
CA GLY A 165 -16.01 -8.72 9.28
C GLY A 165 -15.16 -7.47 9.49
N SER A 166 -15.41 -6.67 10.54
CA SER A 166 -14.69 -5.40 10.74
C SER A 166 -13.28 -5.63 11.27
N LEU A 167 -12.27 -5.40 10.43
CA LEU A 167 -10.87 -5.41 10.83
C LEU A 167 -10.48 -4.06 11.47
N ASN A 168 -9.66 -4.13 12.53
CA ASN A 168 -8.92 -2.95 12.98
C ASN A 168 -8.03 -2.43 11.85
N LEU A 169 -7.79 -1.11 11.80
CA LEU A 169 -7.01 -0.48 10.74
C LEU A 169 -5.61 -1.10 10.59
N GLY A 170 -4.89 -1.32 11.68
CA GLY A 170 -3.56 -1.96 11.64
C GLY A 170 -3.61 -3.39 11.09
N ALA A 171 -4.67 -4.15 11.42
CA ALA A 171 -4.89 -5.49 10.88
C ALA A 171 -5.21 -5.45 9.37
N ALA A 172 -6.04 -4.51 8.92
CA ALA A 172 -6.32 -4.33 7.50
C ALA A 172 -5.05 -3.97 6.71
N VAL A 173 -4.24 -3.04 7.24
CA VAL A 173 -2.93 -2.70 6.65
C VAL A 173 -2.02 -3.93 6.58
N GLN A 174 -1.98 -4.77 7.64
CA GLN A 174 -1.15 -5.98 7.66
C GLN A 174 -1.57 -6.97 6.58
N VAL A 175 -2.87 -7.21 6.40
CA VAL A 175 -3.37 -8.14 5.37
C VAL A 175 -3.03 -7.63 3.96
N ILE A 176 -3.31 -6.36 3.68
CA ILE A 176 -3.00 -5.76 2.37
C ILE A 176 -1.48 -5.78 2.11
N ALA A 177 -0.68 -5.40 3.08
CA ALA A 177 0.78 -5.40 2.96
C ALA A 177 1.32 -6.83 2.75
N TYR A 178 0.77 -7.82 3.43
CA TYR A 178 1.15 -9.22 3.26
C TYR A 178 0.80 -9.74 1.86
N GLU A 179 -0.44 -9.58 1.42
CA GLU A 179 -0.88 -10.04 0.09
C GLU A 179 -0.10 -9.34 -1.03
N TRP A 180 0.17 -8.04 -0.88
CA TRP A 180 0.98 -7.30 -1.83
C TRP A 180 2.44 -7.78 -1.85
N ARG A 181 3.04 -8.02 -0.69
CA ARG A 181 4.40 -8.59 -0.61
C ARG A 181 4.47 -9.98 -1.26
N GLN A 182 3.47 -10.84 -1.04
CA GLN A 182 3.41 -12.16 -1.68
C GLN A 182 3.32 -12.03 -3.20
N ALA A 183 2.49 -11.13 -3.71
CA ALA A 183 2.38 -10.88 -5.14
C ALA A 183 3.71 -10.39 -5.76
N LEU A 184 4.49 -9.58 -5.02
CA LEU A 184 5.82 -9.12 -5.42
C LEU A 184 6.92 -10.19 -5.30
N GLY A 185 6.60 -11.43 -4.98
CA GLY A 185 7.56 -12.54 -4.86
C GLY A 185 7.94 -12.90 -3.42
N GLY A 186 7.31 -12.27 -2.43
CA GLY A 186 7.52 -12.58 -1.01
C GLY A 186 8.92 -12.24 -0.48
N PHE A 187 9.23 -12.80 0.69
CA PHE A 187 10.59 -12.92 1.21
C PHE A 187 11.02 -14.38 1.10
N GLY A 188 12.30 -14.63 0.84
CA GLY A 188 12.87 -15.98 0.90
C GLY A 188 12.58 -16.64 2.27
N SER A 189 12.19 -17.91 2.26
CA SER A 189 12.01 -18.64 3.52
C SER A 189 13.30 -18.61 4.36
N PRO A 190 13.24 -18.52 5.70
CA PRO A 190 14.43 -18.48 6.58
C PRO A 190 15.40 -19.65 6.44
N GLY A 191 15.07 -20.67 5.62
CA GLY A 191 15.91 -21.84 5.34
C GLY A 191 16.59 -21.85 3.96
N SER A 192 16.37 -20.85 3.10
CA SER A 192 16.99 -20.76 1.77
C SER A 192 18.25 -19.90 1.71
N ALA A 193 18.61 -19.24 2.79
CA ALA A 193 19.91 -18.56 2.93
C ALA A 193 20.96 -19.64 3.23
N GLY A 194 21.78 -19.96 2.22
CA GLY A 194 22.70 -21.06 2.12
C GLY A 194 23.47 -21.42 3.38
N ALA A 195 23.58 -22.72 3.59
CA ALA A 195 24.72 -23.33 4.27
C ALA A 195 26.03 -22.89 3.57
N GLY A 196 26.64 -21.82 4.08
CA GLY A 196 27.86 -21.30 3.52
C GLY A 196 28.62 -20.43 4.51
N ALA A 197 29.67 -21.04 5.11
CA ALA A 197 30.70 -20.48 5.94
C ALA A 197 30.45 -20.45 7.46
N ALA A 198 30.74 -21.56 8.10
CA ALA A 198 31.19 -21.55 9.50
C ALA A 198 32.51 -20.74 9.59
N PRO A 199 32.68 -19.85 10.57
CA PRO A 199 33.96 -19.22 10.81
C PRO A 199 34.93 -20.28 11.35
N ALA A 200 36.07 -20.41 10.69
CA ALA A 200 37.19 -21.17 11.21
C ALA A 200 37.64 -20.58 12.56
N ARG A 201 37.95 -21.47 13.50
CA ARG A 201 38.50 -21.13 14.81
C ARG A 201 39.84 -20.45 14.68
#